data_e0714ffaa649e128ec03534eedc2161c
#
_entry.id   e0714ffaa649e128ec03534eedc2161c
#
_cell.length_a   1.000
_cell.length_b   1.000
_cell.length_c   1.000
_cell.angle_alpha   90.00
_cell.angle_beta   90.00
_cell.angle_gamma   90.00
#
_symmetry.space_group_name_H-M   'P 1'
#
loop_
_entity.id
_entity.type
_entity.pdbx_description
1 polymer ?
#
loop_
_entity_poly.entity_id
_entity_poly.type
_entity_poly.pdbx_seq_one_letter_code
_entity_poly.pdbx_strand_id
1 'polypeptide(L)'
;MKIARFAVDGVDPRYGIIDGDDLVVLTGDPMFSGFGTTGERVAVSDAKLLAPVIPRSKVVCVGLNYAEHKAEMAIDAPTAPLIFLKPNTSVIGPGEAIQIPPVEGRIVHEGELAVVIGKIAKRVKAADYADYIFGYTIANDVSARDQMFADGQWARAKGYDTFCPL
;
A
#
# COMPACT_ATOMS: atom_id res chain seq x y z
N MET A 1 0.76 -15.34 -9.16
CA MET A 1 0.10 -14.43 -10.11
C MET A 1 0.39 -12.99 -9.64
N LYS A 2 0.75 -12.11 -10.57
CA LYS A 2 0.96 -10.67 -10.28
C LYS A 2 -0.15 -9.88 -10.95
N ILE A 3 -0.79 -8.99 -10.19
CA ILE A 3 -1.88 -8.13 -10.67
C ILE A 3 -1.38 -6.70 -10.64
N ALA A 4 -1.65 -5.95 -11.70
CA ALA A 4 -1.39 -4.52 -11.77
C ALA A 4 -2.69 -3.75 -12.01
N ARG A 5 -2.76 -2.55 -11.47
CA ARG A 5 -3.69 -1.51 -11.90
C ARG A 5 -2.91 -0.54 -12.78
N PHE A 6 -3.45 -0.17 -13.92
CA PHE A 6 -2.73 0.61 -14.92
C PHE A 6 -3.66 1.52 -15.71
N ALA A 7 -3.09 2.52 -16.33
CA ALA A 7 -3.74 3.39 -17.30
C ALA A 7 -2.96 3.41 -18.61
N VAL A 8 -3.68 3.60 -19.71
CA VAL A 8 -3.15 3.94 -21.03
C VAL A 8 -3.78 5.27 -21.42
N ASP A 9 -3.08 6.10 -22.17
CA ASP A 9 -3.56 7.43 -22.55
C ASP A 9 -4.96 7.39 -23.18
N GLY A 10 -5.86 8.21 -22.65
CA GLY A 10 -7.24 8.32 -23.12
C GLY A 10 -8.17 7.19 -22.68
N VAL A 11 -7.74 6.27 -21.83
CA VAL A 11 -8.53 5.14 -21.33
C VAL A 11 -8.58 5.17 -19.80
N ASP A 12 -9.77 4.89 -19.25
CA ASP A 12 -9.94 4.76 -17.79
C ASP A 12 -9.03 3.68 -17.21
N PRO A 13 -8.58 3.85 -15.95
CA PRO A 13 -7.76 2.86 -15.27
C PRO A 13 -8.38 1.47 -15.25
N ARG A 14 -7.58 0.45 -15.57
CA ARG A 14 -7.96 -0.97 -15.65
C ARG A 14 -7.05 -1.83 -14.79
N TYR A 15 -7.43 -3.09 -14.66
CA TYR A 15 -6.61 -4.12 -14.03
C TYR A 15 -6.12 -5.13 -15.07
N GLY A 16 -4.95 -5.69 -14.83
CA GLY A 16 -4.37 -6.73 -15.67
C GLY A 16 -3.51 -7.70 -14.87
N ILE A 17 -3.35 -8.90 -15.41
CA ILE A 17 -2.39 -9.89 -14.92
C ILE A 17 -1.09 -9.67 -15.70
N ILE A 18 0.04 -9.56 -15.01
CA ILE A 18 1.36 -9.48 -15.64
C ILE A 18 1.74 -10.87 -16.17
N ASP A 19 1.97 -10.97 -17.46
CA ASP A 19 2.37 -12.18 -18.19
C ASP A 19 3.55 -11.82 -19.13
N GLY A 20 4.76 -12.07 -18.67
CA GLY A 20 5.97 -11.58 -19.32
C GLY A 20 6.02 -10.05 -19.36
N ASP A 21 6.12 -9.51 -20.56
CA ASP A 21 6.18 -8.06 -20.82
C ASP A 21 4.79 -7.45 -21.10
N ASP A 22 3.72 -8.24 -20.97
CA ASP A 22 2.34 -7.81 -21.23
C ASP A 22 1.48 -7.79 -19.97
N LEU A 23 0.43 -7.01 -20.04
CA LEU A 23 -0.73 -6.99 -19.16
C LEU A 23 -1.91 -7.66 -19.86
N VAL A 24 -2.35 -8.81 -19.37
CA VAL A 24 -3.60 -9.44 -19.80
C VAL A 24 -4.76 -8.73 -19.10
N VAL A 25 -5.54 -7.98 -19.86
CA VAL A 25 -6.57 -7.08 -19.32
C VAL A 25 -7.71 -7.86 -18.68
N LEU A 26 -8.05 -7.52 -17.45
CA LEU A 26 -9.18 -8.09 -16.72
C LEU A 26 -10.49 -7.38 -17.04
N THR A 27 -11.60 -8.08 -16.88
CA THR A 27 -12.96 -7.54 -17.10
C THR A 27 -13.38 -6.50 -16.06
N GLY A 28 -12.67 -6.38 -14.94
CA GLY A 28 -12.94 -5.43 -13.89
C GLY A 28 -11.95 -5.55 -12.72
N ASP A 29 -12.27 -4.92 -11.58
CA ASP A 29 -11.48 -5.04 -10.37
C ASP A 29 -11.54 -6.48 -9.85
N PRO A 30 -10.40 -7.19 -9.78
CA PRO A 30 -10.38 -8.62 -9.43
C PRO A 30 -10.84 -8.93 -8.01
N MET A 31 -10.82 -7.96 -7.10
CA MET A 31 -11.38 -8.13 -5.76
C MET A 31 -12.91 -8.30 -5.77
N PHE A 32 -13.60 -7.81 -6.80
CA PHE A 32 -15.06 -7.81 -6.87
C PHE A 32 -15.60 -8.61 -8.07
N SER A 33 -14.87 -8.58 -9.19
CA SER A 33 -15.32 -9.17 -10.47
C SER A 33 -14.66 -10.51 -10.78
N GLY A 34 -13.72 -10.95 -9.92
CA GLY A 34 -12.91 -12.14 -10.19
C GLY A 34 -11.86 -11.90 -11.28
N PHE A 35 -11.32 -13.01 -11.83
CA PHE A 35 -10.16 -12.98 -12.74
C PHE A 35 -10.54 -13.22 -14.22
N GLY A 36 -11.75 -12.88 -14.63
CA GLY A 36 -12.14 -12.93 -16.03
C GLY A 36 -11.31 -11.98 -16.88
N THR A 37 -10.84 -12.44 -18.06
CA THR A 37 -10.05 -11.64 -19.00
C THR A 37 -10.87 -11.17 -20.18
N THR A 38 -10.51 -10.02 -20.75
CA THR A 38 -11.13 -9.48 -21.97
C THR A 38 -10.54 -10.09 -23.25
N GLY A 39 -9.40 -10.75 -23.15
CA GLY A 39 -8.57 -11.19 -24.28
C GLY A 39 -7.60 -10.11 -24.80
N GLU A 40 -7.75 -8.86 -24.38
CA GLU A 40 -6.83 -7.78 -24.74
C GLU A 40 -5.50 -7.92 -24.00
N ARG A 41 -4.40 -7.60 -24.67
CA ARG A 41 -3.05 -7.51 -24.11
C ARG A 41 -2.49 -6.11 -24.35
N VAL A 42 -1.85 -5.54 -23.34
CA VAL A 42 -1.20 -4.24 -23.36
C VAL A 42 0.23 -4.43 -22.93
N ALA A 43 1.20 -3.93 -23.69
CA ALA A 43 2.59 -3.98 -23.25
C ALA A 43 2.78 -3.17 -21.97
N VAL A 44 3.54 -3.68 -21.02
CA VAL A 44 3.83 -2.99 -19.74
C VAL A 44 4.53 -1.64 -20.02
N SER A 45 5.35 -1.58 -21.07
CA SER A 45 6.03 -0.35 -21.52
C SER A 45 5.08 0.76 -21.96
N ASP A 46 3.88 0.41 -22.42
CA ASP A 46 2.88 1.35 -22.94
C ASP A 46 1.87 1.77 -21.87
N ALA A 47 2.01 1.20 -20.68
CA ALA A 47 1.11 1.41 -19.56
C ALA A 47 1.76 2.22 -18.43
N LYS A 48 1.04 3.18 -17.88
CA LYS A 48 1.38 3.79 -16.59
C LYS A 48 0.85 2.92 -15.48
N LEU A 49 1.73 2.33 -14.67
CA LEU A 49 1.31 1.60 -13.46
C LEU A 49 0.78 2.58 -12.42
N LEU A 50 -0.28 2.18 -11.76
CA LEU A 50 -0.96 2.92 -10.70
C LEU A 50 -0.88 2.13 -9.39
N ALA A 51 -1.23 2.76 -8.27
CA ALA A 51 -1.37 2.03 -7.01
C ALA A 51 -2.25 0.79 -7.23
N PRO A 52 -1.76 -0.42 -6.88
CA PRO A 52 -2.47 -1.67 -7.22
C PRO A 52 -3.79 -1.82 -6.47
N VAL A 53 -3.96 -1.08 -5.39
CA VAL A 53 -5.16 -1.06 -4.54
C VAL A 53 -5.59 0.38 -4.32
N ILE A 54 -6.90 0.62 -4.34
CA ILE A 54 -7.50 1.87 -3.89
C ILE A 54 -8.15 1.60 -2.53
N PRO A 55 -7.50 1.99 -1.41
CA PRO A 55 -8.10 1.80 -0.10
C PRO A 55 -9.40 2.62 0.02
N ARG A 56 -10.51 1.96 0.30
CA ARG A 56 -11.83 2.63 0.38
C ARG A 56 -12.02 3.41 1.68
N SER A 57 -11.19 3.16 2.68
CA SER A 57 -11.31 3.83 3.98
C SER A 57 -9.95 4.29 4.51
N LYS A 58 -9.09 3.38 4.90
CA LYS A 58 -7.83 3.67 5.58
C LYS A 58 -6.79 2.60 5.32
N VAL A 59 -5.53 2.98 5.49
CA VAL A 59 -4.41 2.04 5.58
C VAL A 59 -4.11 1.84 7.07
N VAL A 60 -4.18 0.60 7.54
CA VAL A 60 -3.90 0.24 8.94
C VAL A 60 -2.44 -0.23 9.01
N CYS A 61 -1.63 0.45 9.78
CA CYS A 61 -0.21 0.17 9.91
C CYS A 61 0.12 -0.36 11.32
N VAL A 62 1.19 -1.16 11.40
CA VAL A 62 1.69 -1.74 12.64
C VAL A 62 3.10 -1.23 12.88
N GLY A 63 3.27 -0.31 13.82
CA GLY A 63 4.57 0.25 14.19
C GLY A 63 5.44 -0.74 14.95
N LEU A 64 6.76 -0.57 14.84
CA LEU A 64 7.78 -1.39 15.50
C LEU A 64 7.61 -2.90 15.21
N ASN A 65 7.17 -3.26 14.02
CA ASN A 65 6.86 -4.64 13.65
C ASN A 65 8.06 -5.43 13.13
N TYR A 66 9.18 -4.77 12.82
CA TYR A 66 10.42 -5.38 12.32
C TYR A 66 11.48 -5.46 13.44
N ALA A 67 12.06 -6.65 13.61
CA ALA A 67 12.98 -6.93 14.72
C ALA A 67 14.25 -6.06 14.66
N GLU A 68 14.81 -5.91 13.47
CA GLU A 68 16.01 -5.09 13.24
C GLU A 68 15.75 -3.63 13.60
N HIS A 69 14.62 -3.09 13.17
CA HIS A 69 14.25 -1.70 13.46
C HIS A 69 14.07 -1.43 14.97
N LYS A 70 13.53 -2.40 15.71
CA LYS A 70 13.44 -2.30 17.18
C LYS A 70 14.83 -2.28 17.83
N ALA A 71 15.74 -3.10 17.33
CA ALA A 71 17.12 -3.15 17.83
C ALA A 71 17.87 -1.83 17.59
N GLU A 72 17.73 -1.24 16.40
CA GLU A 72 18.31 0.06 16.05
C GLU A 72 17.79 1.21 16.93
N MET A 73 16.52 1.15 17.30
CA MET A 73 15.86 2.17 18.12
C MET A 73 16.10 1.97 19.62
N ALA A 74 16.70 0.86 20.04
CA ALA A 74 16.85 0.46 21.45
C ALA A 74 15.52 0.51 22.24
N ILE A 75 14.41 0.10 21.57
CA ILE A 75 13.06 0.11 22.16
C ILE A 75 12.63 -1.33 22.43
N ASP A 76 12.07 -1.56 23.61
CA ASP A 76 11.46 -2.84 23.95
C ASP A 76 10.29 -3.17 23.02
N ALA A 77 10.12 -4.45 22.73
CA ALA A 77 9.00 -4.90 21.93
C ALA A 77 7.67 -4.55 22.62
N PRO A 78 6.73 -3.90 21.92
CA PRO A 78 5.41 -3.64 22.51
C PRO A 78 4.70 -4.94 22.83
N THR A 79 3.96 -4.96 23.93
CA THR A 79 3.19 -6.14 24.39
C THR A 79 1.91 -6.37 23.56
N ALA A 80 1.50 -5.38 22.78
CA ALA A 80 0.38 -5.44 21.83
C ALA A 80 0.77 -4.68 20.55
N PRO A 81 0.14 -4.97 19.39
CA PRO A 81 0.39 -4.26 18.17
C PRO A 81 0.20 -2.74 18.32
N LEU A 82 1.21 -1.97 17.98
CA LEU A 82 1.16 -0.51 17.96
C LEU A 82 0.51 -0.07 16.64
N ILE A 83 -0.77 0.24 16.69
CA ILE A 83 -1.57 0.56 15.50
C ILE A 83 -1.59 2.06 15.25
N PHE A 84 -1.35 2.44 14.00
CA PHE A 84 -1.63 3.79 13.49
C PHE A 84 -2.31 3.71 12.12
N LEU A 85 -2.80 4.83 11.63
CA LEU A 85 -3.55 4.91 10.39
C LEU A 85 -2.91 5.92 9.45
N LYS A 86 -2.84 5.56 8.16
CA LYS A 86 -2.61 6.50 7.08
C LYS A 86 -3.93 6.72 6.33
N PRO A 87 -4.26 7.96 5.94
CA PRO A 87 -5.45 8.22 5.14
C PRO A 87 -5.31 7.61 3.74
N ASN A 88 -6.41 7.33 3.08
CA ASN A 88 -6.39 6.85 1.70
C ASN A 88 -5.82 7.87 0.70
N THR A 89 -5.89 9.18 1.03
CA THR A 89 -5.28 10.27 0.24
C THR A 89 -3.76 10.25 0.25
N SER A 90 -3.13 9.51 1.15
CA SER A 90 -1.67 9.33 1.17
C SER A 90 -1.17 8.35 0.11
N VAL A 91 -2.06 7.54 -0.49
CA VAL A 91 -1.67 6.48 -1.43
C VAL A 91 -1.37 7.04 -2.80
N ILE A 92 -0.20 6.67 -3.33
CA ILE A 92 0.23 6.92 -4.71
C ILE A 92 0.75 5.64 -5.34
N GLY A 93 0.86 5.64 -6.67
CA GLY A 93 1.35 4.51 -7.45
C GLY A 93 2.86 4.53 -7.70
N PRO A 94 3.36 3.48 -8.37
CA PRO A 94 4.77 3.40 -8.76
C PRO A 94 5.19 4.59 -9.64
N GLY A 95 6.37 5.17 -9.34
CA GLY A 95 6.93 6.29 -10.10
C GLY A 95 6.28 7.64 -9.86
N GLU A 96 5.24 7.74 -9.04
CA GLU A 96 4.65 9.01 -8.63
C GLU A 96 5.52 9.70 -7.58
N ALA A 97 5.59 11.04 -7.65
CA ALA A 97 6.46 11.82 -6.78
C ALA A 97 5.89 11.93 -5.35
N ILE A 98 6.70 11.63 -4.35
CA ILE A 98 6.39 11.93 -2.95
C ILE A 98 6.53 13.45 -2.77
N GLN A 99 5.45 14.11 -2.36
CA GLN A 99 5.44 15.55 -2.10
C GLN A 99 5.90 15.80 -0.65
N ILE A 100 7.06 16.42 -0.51
CA ILE A 100 7.60 16.74 0.81
C ILE A 100 6.84 17.95 1.37
N PRO A 101 6.17 17.81 2.54
CA PRO A 101 5.46 18.94 3.16
C PRO A 101 6.45 19.97 3.70
N PRO A 102 6.01 21.22 3.93
CA PRO A 102 6.85 22.28 4.48
C PRO A 102 7.03 22.09 6.01
N VAL A 103 7.72 20.99 6.38
CA VAL A 103 8.04 20.66 7.78
C VAL A 103 9.54 20.60 7.95
N GLU A 104 10.01 20.97 9.12
CA GLU A 104 11.42 20.83 9.50
C GLU A 104 11.73 19.38 9.88
N GLY A 105 13.02 18.99 9.72
CA GLY A 105 13.52 17.70 10.13
C GLY A 105 13.56 16.68 9.01
N ARG A 106 13.76 15.43 9.41
CA ARG A 106 14.02 14.32 8.47
C ARG A 106 12.74 13.71 7.95
N ILE A 107 12.68 13.55 6.65
CA ILE A 107 11.71 12.66 5.98
C ILE A 107 12.45 11.37 5.66
N VAL A 108 11.89 10.25 6.07
CA VAL A 108 12.48 8.92 5.87
C VAL A 108 11.52 8.02 5.10
N HIS A 109 12.07 7.03 4.40
CA HIS A 109 11.33 5.94 3.78
C HIS A 109 11.37 4.72 4.70
N GLU A 110 10.32 3.92 4.68
CA GLU A 110 10.21 2.68 5.45
C GLU A 110 9.57 1.63 4.52
N GLY A 111 10.41 0.74 3.93
CA GLY A 111 9.93 -0.33 3.05
C GLY A 111 9.25 -1.44 3.86
N GLU A 112 8.00 -1.74 3.54
CA GLU A 112 7.16 -2.64 4.31
C GLU A 112 6.39 -3.64 3.45
N LEU A 113 6.03 -4.77 4.06
CA LEU A 113 5.05 -5.70 3.49
C LEU A 113 3.65 -5.19 3.75
N ALA A 114 2.89 -4.95 2.69
CA ALA A 114 1.47 -4.63 2.77
C ALA A 114 0.61 -5.87 2.49
N VAL A 115 -0.36 -6.12 3.36
CA VAL A 115 -1.36 -7.18 3.22
C VAL A 115 -2.65 -6.56 2.72
N VAL A 116 -3.14 -7.04 1.58
CA VAL A 116 -4.40 -6.57 0.99
C VAL A 116 -5.55 -7.44 1.48
N ILE A 117 -6.47 -6.86 2.23
CA ILE A 117 -7.67 -7.54 2.72
C ILE A 117 -8.75 -7.52 1.64
N GLY A 118 -9.18 -8.71 1.18
CA GLY A 118 -10.12 -8.88 0.08
C GLY A 118 -11.57 -9.13 0.47
N LYS A 119 -11.87 -9.28 1.77
CA LYS A 119 -13.21 -9.55 2.28
C LYS A 119 -13.51 -8.70 3.50
N ILE A 120 -14.79 -8.50 3.82
CA ILE A 120 -15.18 -7.86 5.08
C ILE A 120 -14.65 -8.71 6.25
N ALA A 121 -13.72 -8.14 7.01
CA ALA A 121 -13.06 -8.80 8.13
C ALA A 121 -13.54 -8.20 9.47
N LYS A 122 -14.28 -8.98 10.23
CA LYS A 122 -14.76 -8.60 11.58
C LYS A 122 -14.71 -9.81 12.50
N ARG A 123 -13.97 -9.69 13.61
CA ARG A 123 -13.80 -10.76 14.60
C ARG A 123 -13.28 -12.07 14.00
N VAL A 124 -12.36 -11.95 13.05
CA VAL A 124 -11.72 -13.08 12.37
C VAL A 124 -10.86 -13.83 13.37
N LYS A 125 -11.00 -15.16 13.46
CA LYS A 125 -10.12 -15.98 14.26
C LYS A 125 -8.73 -16.04 13.64
N ALA A 126 -7.68 -16.13 14.45
CA ALA A 126 -6.31 -16.20 13.96
C ALA A 126 -6.08 -17.39 13.01
N ALA A 127 -6.78 -18.50 13.18
CA ALA A 127 -6.68 -19.66 12.28
C ALA A 127 -7.25 -19.40 10.87
N ASP A 128 -8.17 -18.43 10.74
CA ASP A 128 -8.94 -18.19 9.51
C ASP A 128 -8.41 -16.96 8.72
N TYR A 129 -7.33 -16.33 9.18
CA TYR A 129 -6.84 -15.05 8.63
C TYR A 129 -6.55 -15.11 7.12
N ALA A 130 -6.02 -16.25 6.65
CA ALA A 130 -5.61 -16.43 5.26
C ALA A 130 -6.79 -16.32 4.27
N ASP A 131 -7.99 -16.70 4.69
CA ASP A 131 -9.21 -16.63 3.87
C ASP A 131 -9.66 -15.18 3.57
N TYR A 132 -9.12 -14.20 4.30
CA TYR A 132 -9.44 -12.79 4.15
C TYR A 132 -8.40 -12.01 3.35
N ILE A 133 -7.25 -12.62 3.06
CA ILE A 133 -6.17 -11.99 2.31
C ILE A 133 -6.43 -12.15 0.81
N PHE A 134 -6.46 -11.03 0.09
CA PHE A 134 -6.48 -11.02 -1.37
C PHE A 134 -5.08 -11.22 -1.95
N GLY A 135 -4.08 -10.58 -1.35
CA GLY A 135 -2.70 -10.64 -1.80
C GLY A 135 -1.77 -9.76 -0.98
N TYR A 136 -0.59 -9.59 -1.50
CA TYR A 136 0.49 -8.82 -0.88
C TYR A 136 1.07 -7.84 -1.87
N THR A 137 1.54 -6.69 -1.38
CA THR A 137 2.32 -5.73 -2.13
C THR A 137 3.40 -5.12 -1.25
N ILE A 138 4.26 -4.29 -1.83
CA ILE A 138 5.23 -3.49 -1.09
C ILE A 138 4.61 -2.13 -0.83
N ALA A 139 4.78 -1.61 0.38
CA ALA A 139 4.43 -0.25 0.75
C ALA A 139 5.66 0.52 1.19
N ASN A 140 5.62 1.84 1.03
CA ASN A 140 6.57 2.74 1.66
C ASN A 140 5.83 3.59 2.70
N ASP A 141 6.08 3.32 3.98
CA ASP A 141 5.55 4.14 5.09
C ASP A 141 6.41 5.39 5.28
N VAL A 142 6.26 6.34 4.36
CA VAL A 142 6.99 7.62 4.43
C VAL A 142 6.63 8.36 5.69
N SER A 143 7.63 8.87 6.39
CA SER A 143 7.49 9.43 7.73
C SER A 143 8.26 10.74 7.91
N ALA A 144 7.61 11.77 8.42
CA ALA A 144 8.26 12.97 8.97
C ALA A 144 8.77 12.65 10.39
N ARG A 145 9.97 12.06 10.46
CA ARG A 145 10.45 11.35 11.64
C ARG A 145 10.58 12.24 12.88
N ASP A 146 11.15 13.42 12.73
CA ASP A 146 11.34 14.32 13.88
C ASP A 146 9.99 14.87 14.37
N GLN A 147 9.06 15.13 13.47
CA GLN A 147 7.69 15.50 13.82
C GLN A 147 6.93 14.37 14.53
N MET A 148 7.14 13.11 14.11
CA MET A 148 6.55 11.94 14.75
C MET A 148 6.91 11.86 16.25
N PHE A 149 8.18 12.14 16.59
CA PHE A 149 8.61 12.18 17.98
C PHE A 149 8.11 13.41 18.73
N ALA A 150 8.12 14.58 18.08
CA ALA A 150 7.65 15.83 18.71
C ALA A 150 6.16 15.80 19.04
N ASP A 151 5.34 15.22 18.17
CA ASP A 151 3.88 15.16 18.34
C ASP A 151 3.43 14.12 19.37
N GLY A 152 4.22 13.08 19.60
CA GLY A 152 3.83 11.91 20.41
C GLY A 152 2.68 11.09 19.79
N GLN A 153 2.07 11.57 18.69
CA GLN A 153 1.05 10.92 17.88
C GLN A 153 1.50 10.89 16.42
N TRP A 154 1.39 9.73 15.77
CA TRP A 154 2.00 9.51 14.46
C TRP A 154 1.14 9.94 13.26
N ALA A 155 -0.16 10.20 13.48
CA ALA A 155 -1.12 10.46 12.42
C ALA A 155 -0.69 11.58 11.47
N ARG A 156 -0.23 12.73 11.99
CA ARG A 156 0.22 13.87 11.18
C ARG A 156 1.51 13.55 10.44
N ALA A 157 2.50 13.02 11.14
CA ALA A 157 3.83 12.74 10.60
C ALA A 157 3.85 11.64 9.53
N LYS A 158 2.89 10.71 9.56
CA LYS A 158 2.77 9.57 8.64
C LYS A 158 1.60 9.71 7.66
N GLY A 159 0.71 10.69 7.83
CA GLY A 159 -0.53 10.85 7.10
C GLY A 159 -0.56 11.95 6.05
N TYR A 160 0.57 12.54 5.69
CA TYR A 160 0.62 13.51 4.60
C TYR A 160 0.21 12.87 3.27
N ASP A 161 -0.34 13.68 2.37
CA ASP A 161 -0.61 13.25 1.01
C ASP A 161 0.67 12.69 0.37
N THR A 162 0.54 11.64 -0.43
CA THR A 162 1.64 10.91 -1.08
C THR A 162 2.57 10.09 -0.16
N PHE A 163 2.33 10.03 1.13
CA PHE A 163 3.21 9.35 2.09
C PHE A 163 2.98 7.82 2.19
N CYS A 164 2.24 7.23 1.24
CA CYS A 164 2.01 5.78 1.15
C CYS A 164 2.13 5.27 -0.30
N PRO A 165 3.31 5.31 -0.92
CA PRO A 165 3.53 4.63 -2.19
C PRO A 165 3.26 3.12 -2.08
N LEU A 166 2.53 2.57 -3.05
CA LEU A 166 2.21 1.14 -3.17
C LEU A 166 2.66 0.57 -4.51
#